data_20387944d090acbaf8e51337a600ec42
#
_entry.id   20387944d090acbaf8e51337a600ec42
#
_cell.length_a   1.000
_cell.length_b   1.000
_cell.length_c   1.000
_cell.angle_alpha   90.00
_cell.angle_beta   90.00
_cell.angle_gamma   90.00
#
_symmetry.space_group_name_H-M   'P 1'
#
loop_
_entity.id
_entity.type
_entity.pdbx_description
1 polymer ?
#
loop_
_entity_poly.entity_id
_entity_poly.type
_entity_poly.pdbx_seq_one_letter_code
_entity_poly.pdbx_strand_id
1 'polypeptide(L)'
;VLLLGLPSPLLAQDVTRKKSQEISNVLLDAGLWAISMEKLESQYRVEPTDDDKRMEEFRRKSIESRGGDAGDPYYGGFAWLSDKKDGVRAEAGRLKLFDQKIGEVVVKGEGGNVGSWSISVFNRGDDGDKAPKALHAEFEKWKVLLDEKIGVAGQEHKSKSAVKLEAYIWKKGDTAWLLESSTSEDATGYSRAEFMRIRIASISTSGNSKVAGRTSLKANVTKKEDGDIYVKNIPMVDQGQKGYCAVATIARVTGYYGLDVDQHEMAQLANASEFGTSPEEMEEAFKKIVGKLHIRTTQHFELTERQFDADVRAYNQLAKKDFPKARTFKLEKNQVFIPEGVWSSMDPEVFIKVKAEQSGCKRFSTKVAEYIDQGIPLCWCLRLGMFKEPSIPQTRGGHMRLIIGYNPKTDEVVYTDSWGKGHEYKKMPMAQAYACSMAVYNMSPTR
;
A
#
# COMPACT_ATOMS: atom_id res chain seq x y z
N VAL A 1 12.16 -15.78 -11.35
CA VAL A 1 10.72 -15.49 -11.21
C VAL A 1 10.32 -15.90 -9.79
N LEU A 2 10.28 -14.95 -8.88
CA LEU A 2 9.74 -15.14 -7.53
C LEU A 2 8.21 -14.99 -7.62
N LEU A 3 7.48 -16.08 -7.65
CA LEU A 3 6.04 -16.10 -7.43
C LEU A 3 5.77 -15.68 -5.99
N LEU A 4 5.34 -14.45 -5.81
CA LEU A 4 4.78 -13.94 -4.57
C LEU A 4 3.49 -14.70 -4.28
N GLY A 5 3.37 -15.18 -3.03
CA GLY A 5 2.37 -16.14 -2.59
C GLY A 5 0.95 -15.86 -3.05
N LEU A 6 0.33 -16.88 -3.61
CA LEU A 6 -1.06 -16.91 -4.02
C LEU A 6 -2.00 -16.60 -2.85
N PRO A 7 -2.87 -15.61 -2.93
CA PRO A 7 -4.12 -15.65 -2.20
C PRO A 7 -4.97 -16.75 -2.82
N SER A 8 -5.47 -17.67 -2.00
CA SER A 8 -6.36 -18.72 -2.48
C SER A 8 -7.61 -18.10 -3.13
N PRO A 9 -7.96 -18.47 -4.37
CA PRO A 9 -9.13 -17.90 -5.09
C PRO A 9 -10.48 -18.27 -4.48
N LEU A 10 -10.50 -19.05 -3.41
CA LEU A 10 -11.72 -19.51 -2.73
C LEU A 10 -12.41 -18.46 -1.83
N LEU A 11 -11.77 -17.34 -1.53
CA LEU A 11 -12.36 -16.30 -0.67
C LEU A 11 -13.10 -15.19 -1.44
N ALA A 12 -12.92 -15.11 -2.75
CA ALA A 12 -13.56 -14.06 -3.57
C ALA A 12 -15.03 -14.36 -3.95
N GLN A 13 -15.50 -15.59 -3.79
CA GLN A 13 -16.84 -15.97 -4.29
C GLN A 13 -18.01 -15.80 -3.32
N ASP A 14 -17.77 -15.52 -2.03
CA ASP A 14 -18.88 -15.48 -1.02
C ASP A 14 -19.31 -14.06 -0.63
N VAL A 15 -18.82 -13.03 -1.31
CA VAL A 15 -19.19 -11.61 -1.08
C VAL A 15 -20.61 -11.28 -1.58
N THR A 16 -21.29 -12.19 -2.28
CA THR A 16 -22.52 -11.91 -3.04
C THR A 16 -23.80 -11.81 -2.21
N ARG A 17 -23.79 -12.04 -0.90
CA ARG A 17 -25.01 -12.02 -0.07
C ARG A 17 -25.18 -10.78 0.82
N LYS A 18 -24.20 -9.91 0.98
CA LYS A 18 -24.36 -8.71 1.82
C LYS A 18 -25.01 -7.58 1.03
N LYS A 19 -26.07 -7.01 1.59
CA LYS A 19 -26.82 -5.89 1.01
C LYS A 19 -25.87 -4.68 0.91
N SER A 20 -25.46 -4.32 -0.31
CA SER A 20 -24.65 -3.12 -0.54
C SER A 20 -25.45 -1.88 -0.14
N GLN A 21 -24.80 -0.91 0.51
CA GLN A 21 -25.43 0.35 0.92
C GLN A 21 -25.27 1.41 -0.16
N GLU A 22 -26.31 2.22 -0.37
CA GLU A 22 -26.33 3.30 -1.37
C GLU A 22 -25.74 4.59 -0.79
N ILE A 23 -24.76 5.20 -1.50
CA ILE A 23 -24.08 6.44 -1.06
C ILE A 23 -24.47 7.70 -1.84
N SER A 24 -25.31 7.58 -2.86
CA SER A 24 -25.68 8.71 -3.74
C SER A 24 -26.25 9.90 -3.00
N ASN A 25 -27.12 9.63 -2.00
CA ASN A 25 -27.79 10.70 -1.26
C ASN A 25 -26.80 11.57 -0.49
N VAL A 26 -25.79 10.98 0.15
CA VAL A 26 -24.77 11.74 0.87
C VAL A 26 -23.88 12.52 -0.08
N LEU A 27 -23.57 11.96 -1.24
CA LEU A 27 -22.70 12.61 -2.24
C LEU A 27 -23.40 13.76 -3.00
N LEU A 28 -24.71 13.74 -3.09
CA LEU A 28 -25.52 14.81 -3.69
C LEU A 28 -25.97 15.88 -2.69
N ASP A 29 -25.71 15.66 -1.40
CA ASP A 29 -26.10 16.60 -0.33
C ASP A 29 -25.23 17.87 -0.40
N ALA A 30 -25.87 19.02 -0.33
CA ALA A 30 -25.18 20.32 -0.32
C ALA A 30 -24.30 20.50 0.94
N GLY A 31 -24.59 19.80 2.02
CA GLY A 31 -23.83 19.78 3.27
C GLY A 31 -22.72 18.72 3.32
N LEU A 32 -22.40 18.05 2.22
CA LEU A 32 -21.41 16.96 2.16
C LEU A 32 -20.10 17.29 2.89
N TRP A 33 -19.56 18.48 2.66
CA TRP A 33 -18.26 18.91 3.21
C TRP A 33 -18.31 19.32 4.68
N ALA A 34 -19.51 19.44 5.27
CA ALA A 34 -19.71 19.69 6.70
C ALA A 34 -19.95 18.40 7.51
N ILE A 35 -20.04 17.24 6.87
CA ILE A 35 -20.21 15.97 7.54
C ILE A 35 -18.89 15.58 8.22
N SER A 36 -18.94 15.30 9.54
CA SER A 36 -17.75 14.79 10.24
C SER A 36 -17.43 13.35 9.81
N MET A 37 -16.15 12.99 9.84
CA MET A 37 -15.70 11.65 9.48
C MET A 37 -16.33 10.57 10.39
N GLU A 38 -16.53 10.86 11.69
CA GLU A 38 -17.21 9.94 12.62
C GLU A 38 -18.68 9.74 12.25
N LYS A 39 -19.38 10.81 11.83
CA LYS A 39 -20.76 10.71 11.38
C LYS A 39 -20.86 9.87 10.12
N LEU A 40 -19.96 10.09 9.16
CA LEU A 40 -19.92 9.31 7.93
C LEU A 40 -19.68 7.82 8.23
N GLU A 41 -18.66 7.50 9.00
CA GLU A 41 -18.34 6.11 9.37
C GLU A 41 -19.53 5.44 10.08
N SER A 42 -20.12 6.10 11.08
CA SER A 42 -21.24 5.53 11.85
C SER A 42 -22.50 5.34 11.02
N GLN A 43 -22.78 6.23 10.06
CA GLN A 43 -23.94 6.13 9.17
C GLN A 43 -23.90 4.89 8.27
N TYR A 44 -22.71 4.46 7.87
CA TYR A 44 -22.50 3.30 7.00
C TYR A 44 -21.96 2.08 7.72
N ARG A 45 -21.89 2.12 9.06
CA ARG A 45 -21.49 0.97 9.86
C ARG A 45 -22.50 -0.16 9.68
N VAL A 46 -22.01 -1.36 9.50
CA VAL A 46 -22.83 -2.57 9.36
C VAL A 46 -22.87 -3.29 10.69
N GLU A 47 -24.08 -3.48 11.23
CA GLU A 47 -24.27 -4.36 12.37
C GLU A 47 -24.17 -5.81 11.91
N PRO A 48 -23.26 -6.61 12.48
CA PRO A 48 -23.01 -7.97 12.01
C PRO A 48 -24.16 -8.91 12.40
N THR A 49 -24.59 -9.72 11.44
CA THR A 49 -25.44 -10.87 11.71
C THR A 49 -24.64 -12.00 12.37
N ASP A 50 -25.31 -13.03 12.90
CA ASP A 50 -24.62 -14.19 13.47
C ASP A 50 -23.85 -14.98 12.40
N ASP A 51 -24.31 -14.97 11.15
CA ASP A 51 -23.56 -15.54 10.02
C ASP A 51 -22.30 -14.74 9.73
N ASP A 52 -22.38 -13.40 9.76
CA ASP A 52 -21.20 -12.55 9.59
C ASP A 52 -20.16 -12.82 10.66
N LYS A 53 -20.56 -12.95 11.91
CA LYS A 53 -19.64 -13.26 13.02
C LYS A 53 -18.99 -14.63 12.85
N ARG A 54 -19.76 -15.65 12.41
CA ARG A 54 -19.23 -17.00 12.14
C ARG A 54 -18.22 -17.01 11.00
N MET A 55 -18.53 -16.30 9.90
CA MET A 55 -17.63 -16.22 8.75
C MET A 55 -16.34 -15.47 9.11
N GLU A 56 -16.43 -14.40 9.86
CA GLU A 56 -15.28 -13.65 10.34
C GLU A 56 -14.43 -14.49 11.31
N GLU A 57 -15.05 -15.24 12.20
CA GLU A 57 -14.35 -16.19 13.08
C GLU A 57 -13.60 -17.25 12.27
N PHE A 58 -14.21 -17.79 11.21
CA PHE A 58 -13.55 -18.73 10.31
C PHE A 58 -12.35 -18.09 9.59
N ARG A 59 -12.50 -16.87 9.08
CA ARG A 59 -11.42 -16.09 8.47
C ARG A 59 -10.26 -15.89 9.45
N ARG A 60 -10.57 -15.45 10.67
CA ARG A 60 -9.59 -15.23 11.74
C ARG A 60 -8.82 -16.51 12.06
N LYS A 61 -9.51 -17.61 12.32
CA LYS A 61 -8.89 -18.92 12.56
C LYS A 61 -7.99 -19.37 11.42
N SER A 62 -8.39 -19.12 10.18
CA SER A 62 -7.57 -19.42 8.99
C SER A 62 -6.29 -18.59 8.91
N ILE A 63 -6.32 -17.33 9.31
CA ILE A 63 -5.12 -16.46 9.38
C ILE A 63 -4.23 -16.89 10.54
N GLU A 64 -4.82 -17.08 11.72
CA GLU A 64 -4.13 -17.47 12.95
C GLU A 64 -3.44 -18.86 12.84
N SER A 65 -4.09 -19.82 12.17
CA SER A 65 -3.49 -21.15 11.93
C SER A 65 -2.23 -21.10 11.06
N ARG A 66 -2.04 -20.01 10.30
CA ARG A 66 -0.84 -19.73 9.50
C ARG A 66 0.15 -18.83 10.23
N GLY A 67 -0.13 -18.49 11.51
CA GLY A 67 0.73 -17.65 12.35
C GLY A 67 0.52 -16.15 12.16
N GLY A 68 -0.53 -15.73 11.43
CA GLY A 68 -0.92 -14.34 11.26
C GLY A 68 -1.86 -13.85 12.37
N ASP A 69 -2.14 -12.56 12.37
CA ASP A 69 -3.20 -11.93 13.16
C ASP A 69 -4.23 -11.32 12.20
N ALA A 70 -5.48 -11.63 12.43
CA ALA A 70 -6.58 -11.18 11.58
C ALA A 70 -6.98 -9.70 11.78
N GLY A 71 -6.35 -9.02 12.75
CA GLY A 71 -6.70 -7.64 13.08
C GLY A 71 -8.11 -7.49 13.67
N ASP A 72 -8.67 -6.28 13.61
CA ASP A 72 -10.05 -6.00 14.01
C ASP A 72 -11.06 -6.67 13.05
N PRO A 73 -12.22 -7.14 13.54
CA PRO A 73 -13.25 -7.69 12.68
C PRO A 73 -13.80 -6.65 11.70
N TYR A 74 -13.98 -7.04 10.43
CA TYR A 74 -14.60 -6.20 9.42
C TYR A 74 -15.88 -6.84 8.87
N TYR A 75 -17.00 -6.16 9.04
CA TYR A 75 -18.33 -6.67 8.65
C TYR A 75 -18.94 -5.96 7.44
N GLY A 76 -18.27 -4.96 6.90
CA GLY A 76 -18.70 -4.14 5.78
C GLY A 76 -18.96 -2.68 6.19
N GLY A 77 -19.37 -1.85 5.21
CA GLY A 77 -19.43 -0.40 5.39
C GLY A 77 -18.05 0.25 5.39
N PHE A 78 -17.90 1.36 6.08
CA PHE A 78 -16.63 2.03 6.22
C PHE A 78 -15.82 1.50 7.41
N ALA A 79 -14.53 1.32 7.21
CA ALA A 79 -13.54 1.08 8.26
C ALA A 79 -12.51 2.23 8.28
N TRP A 80 -12.01 2.58 9.46
CA TRP A 80 -10.96 3.59 9.61
C TRP A 80 -9.65 3.12 8.96
N LEU A 81 -9.02 3.99 8.17
CA LEU A 81 -7.71 3.74 7.56
C LEU A 81 -6.58 3.77 8.59
N SER A 82 -6.75 4.56 9.66
CA SER A 82 -5.73 4.73 10.69
C SER A 82 -6.37 5.06 12.05
N ASP A 83 -5.58 4.94 13.12
CA ASP A 83 -6.00 5.36 14.47
C ASP A 83 -6.24 6.87 14.59
N LYS A 84 -5.70 7.66 13.65
CA LYS A 84 -5.89 9.12 13.58
C LYS A 84 -7.27 9.53 13.10
N LYS A 85 -8.07 8.61 12.59
CA LYS A 85 -9.41 8.86 12.05
C LYS A 85 -9.46 9.93 10.94
N ASP A 86 -8.41 10.01 10.15
CA ASP A 86 -8.26 10.98 9.05
C ASP A 86 -8.76 10.46 7.70
N GLY A 87 -9.26 9.23 7.65
CA GLY A 87 -9.83 8.62 6.47
C GLY A 87 -10.53 7.30 6.76
N VAL A 88 -11.47 6.94 5.89
CA VAL A 88 -12.18 5.66 5.93
C VAL A 88 -12.12 4.98 4.56
N ARG A 89 -12.25 3.66 4.59
CA ARG A 89 -12.27 2.80 3.40
C ARG A 89 -13.43 1.82 3.48
N ALA A 90 -14.07 1.56 2.34
CA ALA A 90 -14.98 0.43 2.17
C ALA A 90 -14.44 -0.49 1.06
N GLU A 91 -14.48 -1.80 1.29
CA GLU A 91 -14.08 -2.80 0.30
C GLU A 91 -15.02 -2.83 -0.91
N ALA A 92 -14.52 -3.38 -2.02
CA ALA A 92 -15.30 -3.56 -3.24
C ALA A 92 -16.63 -4.28 -3.00
N GLY A 93 -17.71 -3.78 -3.61
CA GLY A 93 -19.05 -4.35 -3.55
C GLY A 93 -19.80 -4.11 -2.24
N ARG A 94 -19.22 -3.38 -1.28
CA ARG A 94 -19.91 -3.02 -0.02
C ARG A 94 -20.84 -1.82 -0.17
N LEU A 95 -20.53 -0.97 -1.14
CA LEU A 95 -21.31 0.23 -1.44
C LEU A 95 -21.83 0.21 -2.87
N LYS A 96 -22.83 1.04 -3.13
CA LYS A 96 -23.37 1.34 -4.46
C LYS A 96 -23.40 2.85 -4.69
N LEU A 97 -23.26 3.23 -5.95
CA LEU A 97 -23.46 4.60 -6.40
C LEU A 97 -24.49 4.61 -7.52
N PHE A 98 -25.61 5.32 -7.34
CA PHE A 98 -26.73 5.36 -8.28
C PHE A 98 -27.23 3.96 -8.69
N ASP A 99 -27.41 3.09 -7.68
CA ASP A 99 -27.76 1.67 -7.84
C ASP A 99 -26.74 0.81 -8.62
N GLN A 100 -25.64 1.40 -9.06
CA GLN A 100 -24.55 0.65 -9.69
C GLN A 100 -23.59 0.07 -8.64
N LYS A 101 -23.12 -1.15 -8.86
CA LYS A 101 -22.01 -1.72 -8.08
C LYS A 101 -20.75 -0.93 -8.33
N ILE A 102 -20.02 -0.65 -7.27
CA ILE A 102 -18.74 0.01 -7.31
C ILE A 102 -17.69 -0.84 -6.59
N GLY A 103 -16.44 -0.57 -6.92
CA GLY A 103 -15.28 -1.17 -6.28
C GLY A 103 -15.01 -0.57 -4.89
N GLU A 104 -13.73 -0.44 -4.58
CA GLU A 104 -13.25 0.18 -3.35
C GLU A 104 -13.64 1.67 -3.29
N VAL A 105 -14.02 2.12 -2.09
CA VAL A 105 -14.27 3.53 -1.81
C VAL A 105 -13.34 4.00 -0.70
N VAL A 106 -12.60 5.08 -0.95
CA VAL A 106 -11.76 5.74 0.05
C VAL A 106 -12.23 7.17 0.25
N VAL A 107 -12.45 7.57 1.50
CA VAL A 107 -12.80 8.94 1.88
C VAL A 107 -11.69 9.49 2.76
N LYS A 108 -11.10 10.60 2.35
CA LYS A 108 -10.10 11.32 3.14
C LYS A 108 -10.78 12.46 3.90
N GLY A 109 -10.41 12.61 5.17
CA GLY A 109 -10.86 13.72 6.01
C GLY A 109 -9.96 14.93 5.89
N GLU A 110 -10.54 16.11 6.08
CA GLU A 110 -9.83 17.39 6.21
C GLU A 110 -10.43 18.16 7.39
N GLY A 111 -9.59 18.48 8.38
CA GLY A 111 -10.05 19.18 9.59
C GLY A 111 -11.12 18.42 10.40
N GLY A 112 -11.17 17.10 10.31
CA GLY A 112 -12.16 16.24 10.98
C GLY A 112 -13.45 16.02 10.18
N ASN A 113 -13.64 16.74 9.07
CA ASN A 113 -14.78 16.59 8.16
C ASN A 113 -14.37 15.81 6.90
N VAL A 114 -15.36 15.46 6.08
CA VAL A 114 -15.16 14.86 4.75
C VAL A 114 -14.40 15.85 3.87
N GLY A 115 -13.27 15.43 3.30
CA GLY A 115 -12.43 16.26 2.44
C GLY A 115 -12.47 15.83 0.96
N SER A 116 -12.42 14.53 0.69
CA SER A 116 -12.49 14.02 -0.68
C SER A 116 -12.89 12.55 -0.72
N TRP A 117 -13.45 12.13 -1.86
CA TRP A 117 -13.82 10.76 -2.16
C TRP A 117 -13.04 10.23 -3.37
N SER A 118 -12.61 8.99 -3.30
CA SER A 118 -12.11 8.21 -4.42
C SER A 118 -12.92 6.92 -4.50
N ILE A 119 -13.62 6.72 -5.60
CA ILE A 119 -14.52 5.60 -5.83
C ILE A 119 -13.98 4.82 -7.04
N SER A 120 -13.52 3.60 -6.82
CA SER A 120 -13.14 2.70 -7.90
C SER A 120 -14.40 2.20 -8.61
N VAL A 121 -14.40 2.26 -9.93
CA VAL A 121 -15.44 1.63 -10.77
C VAL A 121 -14.89 0.36 -11.40
N PHE A 122 -13.64 0.40 -11.81
CA PHE A 122 -12.87 -0.74 -12.30
C PHE A 122 -11.40 -0.56 -11.89
N ASN A 123 -10.78 -1.65 -11.49
CA ASN A 123 -9.35 -1.69 -11.22
C ASN A 123 -8.80 -3.08 -11.56
N ARG A 124 -7.82 -3.12 -12.44
CA ARG A 124 -7.20 -4.38 -12.88
C ARG A 124 -6.69 -5.25 -11.72
N GLY A 125 -6.20 -4.64 -10.65
CA GLY A 125 -5.72 -5.36 -9.47
C GLY A 125 -6.81 -6.07 -8.65
N ASP A 126 -8.06 -5.61 -8.74
CA ASP A 126 -9.20 -6.21 -8.04
C ASP A 126 -10.09 -7.03 -8.99
N ASP A 127 -10.27 -6.55 -10.24
CA ASP A 127 -11.28 -7.06 -11.18
C ASP A 127 -10.67 -7.93 -12.30
N GLY A 128 -9.33 -8.04 -12.36
CA GLY A 128 -8.61 -8.75 -13.42
C GLY A 128 -8.56 -7.98 -14.75
N ASP A 129 -8.22 -8.67 -15.82
CA ASP A 129 -8.03 -8.07 -17.13
C ASP A 129 -9.34 -7.70 -17.81
N LYS A 130 -9.38 -6.51 -18.40
CA LYS A 130 -10.50 -5.99 -19.20
C LYS A 130 -9.96 -5.39 -20.50
N ALA A 131 -10.67 -5.59 -21.61
CA ALA A 131 -10.31 -4.97 -22.88
C ALA A 131 -10.57 -3.44 -22.85
N PRO A 132 -9.68 -2.61 -23.44
CA PRO A 132 -9.85 -1.16 -23.48
C PRO A 132 -11.21 -0.71 -24.03
N LYS A 133 -11.70 -1.36 -25.08
CA LYS A 133 -13.00 -1.06 -25.68
C LYS A 133 -14.16 -1.28 -24.70
N ALA A 134 -14.09 -2.30 -23.86
CA ALA A 134 -15.10 -2.58 -22.83
C ALA A 134 -15.04 -1.53 -21.71
N LEU A 135 -13.84 -1.09 -21.31
CA LEU A 135 -13.66 -0.01 -20.33
C LEU A 135 -14.24 1.30 -20.88
N HIS A 136 -13.94 1.65 -22.14
CA HIS A 136 -14.47 2.88 -22.77
C HIS A 136 -16.01 2.85 -22.87
N ALA A 137 -16.62 1.72 -23.23
CA ALA A 137 -18.07 1.59 -23.26
C ALA A 137 -18.71 1.77 -21.88
N GLU A 138 -18.05 1.31 -20.83
CA GLU A 138 -18.48 1.51 -19.44
C GLU A 138 -18.27 2.96 -19.00
N PHE A 139 -17.17 3.61 -19.42
CA PHE A 139 -16.91 5.03 -19.19
C PHE A 139 -18.02 5.91 -19.76
N GLU A 140 -18.43 5.68 -21.02
CA GLU A 140 -19.52 6.43 -21.63
C GLU A 140 -20.87 6.23 -20.91
N LYS A 141 -21.16 5.02 -20.39
CA LYS A 141 -22.35 4.78 -19.57
C LYS A 141 -22.31 5.59 -18.26
N TRP A 142 -21.17 5.61 -17.58
CA TRP A 142 -21.01 6.40 -16.36
C TRP A 142 -21.11 7.90 -16.63
N LYS A 143 -20.57 8.39 -17.75
CA LYS A 143 -20.69 9.79 -18.17
C LYS A 143 -22.15 10.20 -18.33
N VAL A 144 -22.95 9.43 -19.06
CA VAL A 144 -24.39 9.69 -19.23
C VAL A 144 -25.13 9.65 -17.87
N LEU A 145 -24.80 8.67 -17.04
CA LEU A 145 -25.42 8.54 -15.69
C LEU A 145 -25.08 9.76 -14.81
N LEU A 146 -23.84 10.23 -14.84
CA LEU A 146 -23.43 11.40 -14.07
C LEU A 146 -24.06 12.67 -14.58
N ASP A 147 -24.21 12.87 -15.91
CA ASP A 147 -24.96 13.97 -16.51
C ASP A 147 -26.40 14.03 -15.96
N GLU A 148 -27.07 12.86 -15.92
CA GLU A 148 -28.44 12.75 -15.41
C GLU A 148 -28.53 13.02 -13.90
N LYS A 149 -27.71 12.36 -13.10
CA LYS A 149 -27.80 12.39 -11.63
C LYS A 149 -27.32 13.70 -11.02
N ILE A 150 -26.27 14.28 -11.57
CA ILE A 150 -25.75 15.58 -11.12
C ILE A 150 -26.63 16.71 -11.68
N GLY A 151 -27.20 16.53 -12.87
CA GLY A 151 -28.10 17.50 -13.50
C GLY A 151 -27.37 18.67 -14.19
N VAL A 152 -26.10 18.46 -14.56
CA VAL A 152 -25.28 19.34 -15.38
C VAL A 152 -24.47 18.48 -16.35
N ALA A 153 -24.18 19.03 -17.55
CA ALA A 153 -23.35 18.31 -18.51
C ALA A 153 -21.87 18.30 -18.11
N GLY A 154 -21.26 17.13 -18.21
CA GLY A 154 -19.82 16.97 -17.98
C GLY A 154 -19.00 17.63 -19.08
N GLN A 155 -17.83 18.11 -18.72
CA GLN A 155 -16.86 18.74 -19.63
C GLN A 155 -15.58 17.91 -19.67
N GLU A 156 -14.99 17.79 -20.86
CA GLU A 156 -13.67 17.15 -20.98
C GLU A 156 -12.65 17.86 -20.10
N HIS A 157 -11.86 17.09 -19.37
CA HIS A 157 -10.89 17.60 -18.42
C HIS A 157 -9.49 17.06 -18.70
N LYS A 158 -8.50 17.96 -18.80
CA LYS A 158 -7.09 17.58 -18.91
C LYS A 158 -6.49 17.45 -17.51
N SER A 159 -6.46 16.24 -17.00
CA SER A 159 -5.86 15.93 -15.70
C SER A 159 -4.33 15.95 -15.78
N LYS A 160 -3.70 16.54 -14.76
CA LYS A 160 -2.25 16.37 -14.55
C LYS A 160 -2.02 15.06 -13.81
N SER A 161 -1.67 14.00 -14.51
CA SER A 161 -1.42 12.68 -13.95
C SER A 161 -0.09 12.12 -14.43
N ALA A 162 0.44 11.15 -13.69
CA ALA A 162 1.62 10.38 -14.07
C ALA A 162 1.33 9.44 -15.27
N VAL A 163 0.05 9.13 -15.54
CA VAL A 163 -0.41 8.27 -16.62
C VAL A 163 -1.33 9.05 -17.57
N LYS A 164 -1.59 8.49 -18.75
CA LYS A 164 -2.54 9.09 -19.69
C LYS A 164 -3.97 8.78 -19.22
N LEU A 165 -4.78 9.82 -19.04
CA LEU A 165 -6.17 9.74 -18.61
C LEU A 165 -7.12 10.24 -19.69
N GLU A 166 -8.24 9.55 -19.85
CA GLU A 166 -9.48 10.11 -20.35
C GLU A 166 -10.28 10.61 -19.15
N ALA A 167 -10.70 11.88 -19.14
CA ALA A 167 -11.33 12.48 -17.98
C ALA A 167 -12.45 13.48 -18.33
N TYR A 168 -13.53 13.46 -17.52
CA TYR A 168 -14.63 14.40 -17.56
C TYR A 168 -14.91 14.96 -16.16
N ILE A 169 -15.27 16.25 -16.11
CA ILE A 169 -15.55 16.96 -14.86
C ILE A 169 -16.95 17.53 -14.85
N TRP A 170 -17.65 17.37 -13.73
CA TRP A 170 -18.93 18.01 -13.42
C TRP A 170 -18.72 18.93 -12.21
N LYS A 171 -19.30 20.13 -12.27
CA LYS A 171 -19.25 21.10 -11.16
C LYS A 171 -20.66 21.52 -10.81
N LYS A 172 -21.06 21.32 -9.55
CA LYS A 172 -22.35 21.73 -9.02
C LYS A 172 -22.21 22.25 -7.60
N GLY A 173 -22.57 23.51 -7.37
CA GLY A 173 -22.27 24.16 -6.07
C GLY A 173 -20.78 24.17 -5.79
N ASP A 174 -20.39 23.77 -4.60
CA ASP A 174 -18.98 23.62 -4.18
C ASP A 174 -18.40 22.22 -4.48
N THR A 175 -19.09 21.38 -5.23
CA THR A 175 -18.65 20.01 -5.47
C THR A 175 -18.21 19.81 -6.92
N ALA A 176 -17.00 19.27 -7.09
CA ALA A 176 -16.47 18.78 -8.34
C ALA A 176 -16.48 17.25 -8.35
N TRP A 177 -17.02 16.66 -9.41
CA TRP A 177 -16.97 15.24 -9.73
C TRP A 177 -16.04 15.03 -10.91
N LEU A 178 -15.14 14.09 -10.84
CA LEU A 178 -14.15 13.79 -11.86
C LEU A 178 -14.20 12.30 -12.18
N LEU A 179 -14.73 11.93 -13.35
CA LEU A 179 -14.64 10.57 -13.89
C LEU A 179 -13.36 10.45 -14.70
N GLU A 180 -12.55 9.45 -14.38
CA GLU A 180 -11.26 9.19 -15.00
C GLU A 180 -11.14 7.74 -15.40
N SER A 181 -10.57 7.46 -16.56
CA SER A 181 -10.15 6.12 -16.98
C SER A 181 -8.75 6.12 -17.56
N SER A 182 -8.06 5.01 -17.43
CA SER A 182 -6.73 4.80 -17.98
C SER A 182 -6.61 3.45 -18.67
N THR A 183 -5.89 3.47 -19.78
CA THR A 183 -5.44 2.27 -20.49
C THR A 183 -3.93 2.32 -20.67
N SER A 184 -3.27 1.19 -20.79
CA SER A 184 -1.86 1.10 -21.16
C SER A 184 -1.67 0.26 -22.41
N GLU A 185 -0.53 0.46 -23.04
CA GLU A 185 -0.06 -0.35 -24.15
C GLU A 185 1.36 -0.81 -23.82
N ASP A 186 1.63 -2.10 -23.96
CA ASP A 186 2.96 -2.65 -23.74
C ASP A 186 3.84 -2.56 -25.00
N ALA A 187 5.09 -2.96 -24.88
CA ALA A 187 6.06 -2.92 -25.99
C ALA A 187 5.68 -3.82 -27.19
N THR A 188 4.74 -4.73 -27.01
CA THR A 188 4.23 -5.62 -28.09
C THR A 188 3.01 -5.03 -28.81
N GLY A 189 2.50 -3.87 -28.36
CA GLY A 189 1.28 -3.25 -28.86
C GLY A 189 0.00 -3.83 -28.24
N TYR A 190 0.11 -4.67 -27.20
CA TYR A 190 -1.05 -5.16 -26.48
C TYR A 190 -1.58 -4.09 -25.56
N SER A 191 -2.82 -3.68 -25.80
CA SER A 191 -3.52 -2.66 -25.01
C SER A 191 -4.46 -3.31 -23.99
N ARG A 192 -4.49 -2.76 -22.78
CA ARG A 192 -5.35 -3.22 -21.69
C ARG A 192 -5.92 -2.08 -20.88
N ALA A 193 -7.06 -2.33 -20.23
CA ALA A 193 -7.65 -1.45 -19.24
C ALA A 193 -6.86 -1.50 -17.93
N GLU A 194 -6.60 -0.35 -17.33
CA GLU A 194 -5.90 -0.26 -16.06
C GLU A 194 -6.85 0.08 -14.91
N PHE A 195 -7.59 1.19 -15.03
CA PHE A 195 -8.58 1.56 -14.04
C PHE A 195 -9.63 2.52 -14.59
N MET A 196 -10.77 2.62 -13.89
CA MET A 196 -11.76 3.67 -13.98
C MET A 196 -12.19 4.05 -12.57
N ARG A 197 -12.23 5.37 -12.29
CA ARG A 197 -12.58 5.88 -10.96
C ARG A 197 -13.37 7.18 -11.05
N ILE A 198 -14.12 7.48 -9.96
CA ILE A 198 -14.78 8.75 -9.73
C ILE A 198 -14.11 9.40 -8.54
N ARG A 199 -13.58 10.62 -8.70
CA ARG A 199 -13.07 11.45 -7.60
C ARG A 199 -14.04 12.59 -7.35
N ILE A 200 -14.30 12.89 -6.05
CA ILE A 200 -15.21 13.97 -5.67
C ILE A 200 -14.49 14.81 -4.61
N ALA A 201 -14.46 16.11 -4.82
CA ALA A 201 -13.80 17.05 -3.91
C ALA A 201 -14.52 18.41 -3.88
N SER A 202 -14.31 19.15 -2.79
CA SER A 202 -14.76 20.54 -2.71
C SER A 202 -13.91 21.41 -3.64
N ILE A 203 -14.58 22.31 -4.37
CA ILE A 203 -13.91 23.27 -5.28
C ILE A 203 -13.14 24.31 -4.46
N SER A 204 -13.70 24.73 -3.32
CA SER A 204 -13.13 25.77 -2.47
C SER A 204 -11.86 25.30 -1.75
N THR A 205 -11.73 24.03 -1.43
CA THR A 205 -10.54 23.46 -0.76
C THR A 205 -9.54 22.87 -1.75
N SER A 206 -9.97 22.55 -2.97
CA SER A 206 -9.11 21.99 -4.02
C SER A 206 -8.05 23.01 -4.48
N GLY A 207 -6.78 22.71 -4.27
CA GLY A 207 -5.66 23.51 -4.81
C GLY A 207 -4.60 23.97 -3.84
N ASN A 208 -4.74 23.72 -2.55
CA ASN A 208 -3.78 24.20 -1.53
C ASN A 208 -2.67 23.17 -1.16
N SER A 209 -2.58 22.04 -1.84
CA SER A 209 -1.52 21.07 -1.58
C SER A 209 -0.17 21.63 -2.04
N LYS A 210 0.62 22.17 -1.10
CA LYS A 210 2.00 22.59 -1.38
C LYS A 210 2.91 21.38 -1.31
N VAL A 211 3.62 21.13 -2.40
CA VAL A 211 4.69 20.10 -2.41
C VAL A 211 5.73 20.48 -1.35
N ALA A 212 5.98 19.55 -0.42
CA ALA A 212 6.93 19.76 0.65
C ALA A 212 8.36 19.82 0.09
N GLY A 213 9.08 20.89 0.34
CA GLY A 213 10.50 20.97 0.06
C GLY A 213 11.31 20.14 1.06
N ARG A 214 12.47 19.62 0.63
CA ARG A 214 13.33 18.75 1.45
C ARG A 214 13.65 19.33 2.84
N THR A 215 13.86 20.65 2.93
CA THR A 215 14.17 21.33 4.19
C THR A 215 13.01 21.34 5.19
N SER A 216 11.76 21.33 4.71
CA SER A 216 10.57 21.31 5.55
C SER A 216 10.28 19.94 6.16
N LEU A 217 10.77 18.86 5.55
CA LEU A 217 10.53 17.49 6.01
C LEU A 217 11.13 17.21 7.38
N LYS A 218 12.25 17.86 7.71
CA LYS A 218 12.92 17.71 9.01
C LYS A 218 12.02 18.10 10.18
N ALA A 219 11.07 19.02 9.98
CA ALA A 219 10.08 19.38 10.99
C ALA A 219 9.10 18.25 11.36
N ASN A 220 9.01 17.23 10.52
CA ASN A 220 8.20 16.05 10.81
C ASN A 220 8.92 14.99 11.65
N VAL A 221 10.20 15.18 11.97
CA VAL A 221 10.94 14.28 12.84
C VAL A 221 10.53 14.50 14.29
N THR A 222 10.13 13.44 14.96
CA THR A 222 9.73 13.45 16.37
C THR A 222 10.69 12.57 17.18
N LYS A 223 11.07 13.04 18.35
CA LYS A 223 11.87 12.28 19.33
C LYS A 223 11.02 12.06 20.57
N LYS A 224 10.87 10.78 20.97
CA LYS A 224 10.17 10.40 22.20
C LYS A 224 11.14 10.20 23.36
N GLU A 225 10.64 10.24 24.56
CA GLU A 225 11.42 10.02 25.81
C GLU A 225 12.01 8.60 25.89
N ASP A 226 11.29 7.61 25.33
CA ASP A 226 11.76 6.22 25.26
C ASP A 226 12.94 5.99 24.29
N GLY A 227 13.28 7.03 23.51
CA GLY A 227 14.40 7.05 22.58
C GLY A 227 13.98 6.87 21.11
N ASP A 228 12.71 6.68 20.81
CA ASP A 228 12.26 6.59 19.43
C ASP A 228 12.43 7.92 18.68
N ILE A 229 13.06 7.86 17.52
CA ILE A 229 13.23 8.96 16.57
C ILE A 229 12.50 8.54 15.30
N TYR A 230 11.44 9.25 14.92
CA TYR A 230 10.63 8.84 13.77
C TYR A 230 9.97 9.99 13.03
N VAL A 231 9.64 9.75 11.77
CA VAL A 231 8.93 10.66 10.87
C VAL A 231 7.42 10.49 11.09
N LYS A 232 6.74 11.57 11.46
CA LYS A 232 5.27 11.64 11.59
C LYS A 232 4.62 12.11 10.28
N ASN A 233 3.28 12.09 10.25
CA ASN A 233 2.44 12.59 9.16
C ASN A 233 2.56 11.83 7.84
N ILE A 234 3.05 10.60 7.86
CA ILE A 234 2.96 9.71 6.69
C ILE A 234 1.52 9.21 6.57
N PRO A 235 0.82 9.49 5.46
CA PRO A 235 -0.56 9.07 5.29
C PRO A 235 -0.67 7.55 5.23
N MET A 236 -1.79 6.99 5.71
CA MET A 236 -2.12 5.59 5.51
C MET A 236 -2.78 5.42 4.13
N VAL A 237 -2.30 4.42 3.40
CA VAL A 237 -2.96 3.86 2.21
C VAL A 237 -3.07 2.36 2.48
N ASP A 238 -4.29 1.86 2.54
CA ASP A 238 -4.54 0.44 2.71
C ASP A 238 -4.49 -0.24 1.34
N GLN A 239 -3.60 -1.22 1.20
CA GLN A 239 -3.43 -1.97 -0.04
C GLN A 239 -4.60 -2.92 -0.36
N GLY A 240 -5.45 -3.22 0.60
CA GLY A 240 -6.50 -4.23 0.48
C GLY A 240 -5.96 -5.65 0.41
N GLN A 241 -6.70 -6.52 -0.29
CA GLN A 241 -6.36 -7.95 -0.45
C GLN A 241 -5.46 -8.23 -1.67
N LYS A 242 -5.15 -7.21 -2.46
CA LYS A 242 -4.35 -7.29 -3.68
C LYS A 242 -2.85 -7.13 -3.40
N GLY A 243 -2.02 -7.56 -4.34
CA GLY A 243 -0.55 -7.46 -4.27
C GLY A 243 0.02 -6.04 -4.36
N TYR A 244 -0.63 -5.06 -3.76
CA TYR A 244 -0.32 -3.62 -3.89
C TYR A 244 0.60 -3.07 -2.82
N CYS A 245 1.29 -3.90 -2.04
CA CYS A 245 2.20 -3.42 -0.98
C CYS A 245 3.21 -2.37 -1.48
N ALA A 246 3.79 -2.60 -2.64
CA ALA A 246 4.77 -1.71 -3.25
C ALA A 246 4.14 -0.39 -3.69
N VAL A 247 3.04 -0.45 -4.45
CA VAL A 247 2.37 0.75 -4.97
C VAL A 247 1.71 1.57 -3.87
N ALA A 248 1.13 0.92 -2.85
CA ALA A 248 0.59 1.61 -1.67
C ALA A 248 1.70 2.31 -0.87
N THR A 249 2.86 1.66 -0.70
CA THR A 249 4.03 2.25 -0.05
C THR A 249 4.51 3.49 -0.79
N ILE A 250 4.59 3.46 -2.13
CA ILE A 250 4.97 4.62 -2.94
C ILE A 250 3.92 5.73 -2.83
N ALA A 251 2.62 5.39 -2.92
CA ALA A 251 1.54 6.38 -2.78
C ALA A 251 1.58 7.07 -1.41
N ARG A 252 1.96 6.36 -0.34
CA ARG A 252 2.16 6.94 1.00
C ARG A 252 3.33 7.93 1.03
N VAL A 253 4.47 7.58 0.41
CA VAL A 253 5.64 8.47 0.36
C VAL A 253 5.35 9.71 -0.48
N THR A 254 4.73 9.54 -1.64
CA THR A 254 4.36 10.68 -2.52
C THR A 254 3.32 11.57 -1.85
N GLY A 255 2.30 10.98 -1.20
CA GLY A 255 1.32 11.72 -0.41
C GLY A 255 1.95 12.47 0.77
N TYR A 256 2.95 11.90 1.44
CA TYR A 256 3.72 12.58 2.49
C TYR A 256 4.45 13.83 1.97
N TYR A 257 4.87 13.83 0.71
CA TYR A 257 5.47 14.99 0.04
C TYR A 257 4.45 15.98 -0.54
N GLY A 258 3.14 15.72 -0.35
CA GLY A 258 2.07 16.56 -0.90
C GLY A 258 1.82 16.35 -2.39
N LEU A 259 2.26 15.22 -2.94
CA LEU A 259 1.98 14.82 -4.31
C LEU A 259 0.73 13.95 -4.33
N ASP A 260 -0.27 14.37 -5.11
CA ASP A 260 -1.51 13.59 -5.26
C ASP A 260 -1.31 12.51 -6.34
N VAL A 261 -0.65 11.43 -5.92
CA VAL A 261 -0.49 10.24 -6.76
C VAL A 261 -1.19 9.08 -6.07
N ASP A 262 -2.14 8.51 -6.77
CA ASP A 262 -2.97 7.46 -6.24
C ASP A 262 -2.38 6.06 -6.53
N GLN A 263 -2.79 5.07 -5.73
CA GLN A 263 -2.25 3.72 -5.84
C GLN A 263 -2.53 3.04 -7.19
N HIS A 264 -3.62 3.39 -7.89
CA HIS A 264 -3.95 2.78 -9.19
C HIS A 264 -3.06 3.33 -10.30
N GLU A 265 -2.73 4.63 -10.26
CA GLU A 265 -1.74 5.21 -11.17
C GLU A 265 -0.36 4.58 -10.94
N MET A 266 0.00 4.35 -9.68
CA MET A 266 1.24 3.65 -9.34
C MET A 266 1.24 2.20 -9.81
N ALA A 267 0.10 1.50 -9.66
CA ALA A 267 -0.05 0.13 -10.12
C ALA A 267 0.16 0.02 -11.64
N GLN A 268 -0.41 0.96 -12.41
CA GLN A 268 -0.19 1.02 -13.85
C GLN A 268 1.28 1.25 -14.22
N LEU A 269 1.94 2.21 -13.56
CA LEU A 269 3.36 2.51 -13.82
C LEU A 269 4.29 1.34 -13.46
N ALA A 270 3.96 0.63 -12.39
CA ALA A 270 4.68 -0.52 -11.88
C ALA A 270 4.29 -1.84 -12.54
N ASN A 271 3.38 -1.81 -13.52
CA ASN A 271 2.79 -3.02 -14.12
C ASN A 271 2.24 -4.00 -13.06
N ALA A 272 1.79 -3.47 -11.92
CA ALA A 272 1.31 -4.29 -10.82
C ALA A 272 0.02 -5.04 -11.20
N SER A 273 -0.10 -6.27 -10.72
CA SER A 273 -1.28 -7.11 -10.88
C SER A 273 -1.82 -7.56 -9.52
N GLU A 274 -2.84 -8.40 -9.52
CA GLU A 274 -3.32 -9.09 -8.32
C GLU A 274 -2.22 -9.93 -7.63
N PHE A 275 -1.20 -10.36 -8.37
CA PHE A 275 -0.06 -11.14 -7.87
C PHE A 275 1.09 -10.29 -7.33
N GLY A 276 1.01 -8.97 -7.41
CA GLY A 276 2.04 -8.04 -6.94
C GLY A 276 2.91 -7.45 -8.04
N THR A 277 4.09 -7.00 -7.66
CA THR A 277 5.06 -6.33 -8.51
C THR A 277 6.44 -6.96 -8.27
N SER A 278 7.18 -7.30 -9.32
CA SER A 278 8.55 -7.79 -9.21
C SER A 278 9.53 -6.67 -8.81
N PRO A 279 10.72 -6.98 -8.28
CA PRO A 279 11.76 -5.98 -8.02
C PRO A 279 12.14 -5.18 -9.26
N GLU A 280 12.22 -5.81 -10.43
CA GLU A 280 12.54 -5.19 -11.71
C GLU A 280 11.45 -4.20 -12.15
N GLU A 281 10.19 -4.60 -12.05
CA GLU A 281 9.03 -3.73 -12.34
C GLU A 281 8.98 -2.54 -11.39
N MET A 282 9.36 -2.73 -10.12
CA MET A 282 9.50 -1.66 -9.14
C MET A 282 10.59 -0.66 -9.53
N GLU A 283 11.75 -1.14 -9.95
CA GLU A 283 12.84 -0.26 -10.41
C GLU A 283 12.43 0.54 -11.64
N GLU A 284 11.74 -0.07 -12.59
CA GLU A 284 11.18 0.63 -13.74
C GLU A 284 10.12 1.65 -13.36
N ALA A 285 9.24 1.32 -12.41
CA ALA A 285 8.25 2.26 -11.88
C ALA A 285 8.95 3.47 -11.24
N PHE A 286 9.98 3.24 -10.43
CA PHE A 286 10.78 4.33 -9.86
C PHE A 286 11.39 5.22 -10.95
N LYS A 287 11.96 4.65 -12.02
CA LYS A 287 12.51 5.42 -13.14
C LYS A 287 11.45 6.27 -13.85
N LYS A 288 10.24 5.74 -14.05
CA LYS A 288 9.11 6.46 -14.67
C LYS A 288 8.57 7.59 -13.80
N ILE A 289 8.57 7.41 -12.48
CA ILE A 289 8.05 8.39 -11.51
C ILE A 289 9.04 9.55 -11.31
N VAL A 290 10.33 9.27 -11.24
CA VAL A 290 11.41 10.24 -10.95
C VAL A 290 11.31 11.49 -11.81
N GLY A 291 11.14 11.32 -13.13
CA GLY A 291 11.08 12.46 -14.07
C GLY A 291 9.80 13.29 -13.96
N LYS A 292 8.67 12.68 -13.59
CA LYS A 292 7.36 13.32 -13.58
C LYS A 292 7.00 13.99 -12.27
N LEU A 293 7.50 13.47 -11.15
CA LEU A 293 7.13 13.91 -9.80
C LEU A 293 8.22 14.72 -9.11
N HIS A 294 9.33 15.07 -9.78
CA HIS A 294 10.48 15.74 -9.16
C HIS A 294 10.98 15.03 -7.90
N ILE A 295 11.05 13.70 -7.95
CA ILE A 295 11.59 12.83 -6.91
C ILE A 295 12.86 12.19 -7.43
N ARG A 296 13.84 12.00 -6.56
CA ARG A 296 15.03 11.20 -6.82
C ARG A 296 14.97 9.92 -5.98
N THR A 297 15.17 8.77 -6.61
CA THR A 297 15.33 7.49 -5.93
C THR A 297 16.80 7.12 -5.84
N THR A 298 17.19 6.50 -4.73
CA THR A 298 18.54 5.94 -4.55
C THR A 298 18.42 4.62 -3.80
N GLN A 299 19.03 3.58 -4.33
CA GLN A 299 19.12 2.28 -3.68
C GLN A 299 20.33 2.28 -2.73
N HIS A 300 20.11 1.88 -1.47
CA HIS A 300 21.12 1.84 -0.42
C HIS A 300 21.56 0.44 -0.06
N PHE A 301 20.71 -0.51 -0.30
CA PHE A 301 20.93 -1.91 -0.03
C PHE A 301 20.18 -2.76 -1.05
N GLU A 302 20.82 -3.86 -1.46
CA GLU A 302 20.23 -4.92 -2.26
C GLU A 302 20.88 -6.24 -1.84
N LEU A 303 20.05 -7.25 -1.61
CA LEU A 303 20.53 -8.60 -1.37
C LEU A 303 20.74 -9.31 -2.72
N THR A 304 21.99 -9.43 -3.12
CA THR A 304 22.36 -10.19 -4.32
C THR A 304 22.50 -11.68 -4.03
N GLU A 305 22.40 -12.52 -5.08
CA GLU A 305 22.64 -13.97 -4.98
C GLU A 305 24.02 -14.27 -4.39
N ARG A 306 25.03 -13.53 -4.81
CA ARG A 306 26.40 -13.65 -4.29
C ARG A 306 26.48 -13.38 -2.78
N GLN A 307 25.75 -12.36 -2.31
CA GLN A 307 25.68 -12.04 -0.88
C GLN A 307 24.93 -13.15 -0.12
N PHE A 308 23.82 -13.62 -0.67
CA PHE A 308 23.05 -14.71 -0.07
C PHE A 308 23.86 -16.01 0.03
N ASP A 309 24.65 -16.35 -1.01
CA ASP A 309 25.57 -17.48 -0.99
C ASP A 309 26.62 -17.35 0.12
N ALA A 310 27.16 -16.16 0.32
CA ALA A 310 28.09 -15.88 1.42
C ALA A 310 27.40 -16.03 2.78
N ASP A 311 26.17 -15.53 2.92
CA ASP A 311 25.36 -15.65 4.11
C ASP A 311 25.05 -17.12 4.46
N VAL A 312 24.72 -17.96 3.47
CA VAL A 312 24.49 -19.41 3.67
C VAL A 312 25.77 -20.12 4.11
N ARG A 313 26.93 -19.75 3.53
CA ARG A 313 28.20 -20.33 3.97
C ARG A 313 28.52 -19.95 5.41
N ALA A 314 28.37 -18.70 5.79
CA ALA A 314 28.58 -18.22 7.16
C ALA A 314 27.58 -18.87 8.14
N TYR A 315 26.30 -18.95 7.75
CA TYR A 315 25.27 -19.65 8.50
C TYR A 315 25.66 -21.13 8.74
N ASN A 316 26.06 -21.86 7.70
CA ASN A 316 26.44 -23.27 7.84
C ASN A 316 27.65 -23.46 8.76
N GLN A 317 28.61 -22.54 8.74
CA GLN A 317 29.78 -22.58 9.64
C GLN A 317 29.34 -22.39 11.08
N LEU A 318 28.53 -21.37 11.37
CA LEU A 318 28.03 -21.09 12.71
C LEU A 318 27.11 -22.21 13.22
N ALA A 319 26.21 -22.70 12.37
CA ALA A 319 25.30 -23.81 12.71
C ALA A 319 26.06 -25.06 13.11
N LYS A 320 27.09 -25.47 12.34
CA LYS A 320 27.91 -26.65 12.69
C LYS A 320 28.70 -26.50 13.99
N LYS A 321 29.13 -25.26 14.29
CA LYS A 321 29.96 -24.97 15.46
C LYS A 321 29.13 -24.88 16.72
N ASP A 322 28.07 -24.07 16.71
CA ASP A 322 27.42 -23.63 17.94
C ASP A 322 25.93 -24.04 18.01
N PHE A 323 25.34 -24.54 16.91
CA PHE A 323 23.91 -24.89 16.81
C PHE A 323 23.69 -26.25 16.13
N PRO A 324 24.09 -27.37 16.79
CA PRO A 324 24.09 -28.70 16.16
C PRO A 324 22.70 -29.20 15.70
N LYS A 325 21.62 -28.59 16.18
CA LYS A 325 20.24 -28.91 15.77
C LYS A 325 19.79 -28.10 14.54
N ALA A 326 20.50 -27.03 14.19
CA ALA A 326 20.15 -26.22 13.02
C ALA A 326 20.53 -26.96 11.73
N ARG A 327 19.59 -26.96 10.78
CA ARG A 327 19.81 -27.57 9.47
C ARG A 327 20.85 -26.77 8.69
N THR A 328 21.77 -27.44 7.99
CA THR A 328 22.69 -26.83 7.04
C THR A 328 22.20 -27.00 5.60
N PHE A 329 22.62 -26.11 4.71
CA PHE A 329 22.15 -26.03 3.33
C PHE A 329 23.30 -26.17 2.35
N LYS A 330 23.06 -26.87 1.25
CA LYS A 330 23.96 -26.94 0.11
C LYS A 330 23.33 -26.15 -1.02
N LEU A 331 24.02 -25.11 -1.49
CA LEU A 331 23.61 -24.35 -2.66
C LEU A 331 24.18 -24.98 -3.94
N GLU A 332 23.42 -24.93 -5.00
CA GLU A 332 23.88 -25.33 -6.33
C GLU A 332 24.85 -24.28 -6.87
N LYS A 333 25.82 -24.73 -7.67
CA LYS A 333 26.76 -23.79 -8.34
C LYS A 333 26.00 -23.06 -9.45
N ASN A 334 26.27 -21.75 -9.58
CA ASN A 334 25.68 -20.87 -10.61
C ASN A 334 24.16 -20.66 -10.47
N GLN A 335 23.65 -20.64 -9.27
CA GLN A 335 22.28 -20.29 -9.00
C GLN A 335 22.09 -18.78 -9.31
N VAL A 336 21.07 -18.45 -10.13
CA VAL A 336 20.76 -17.08 -10.57
C VAL A 336 19.59 -16.47 -9.81
N PHE A 337 19.16 -17.11 -8.72
CA PHE A 337 18.08 -16.64 -7.86
C PHE A 337 18.28 -17.08 -6.41
N ILE A 338 17.73 -16.34 -5.49
CA ILE A 338 17.76 -16.67 -4.06
C ILE A 338 16.72 -17.77 -3.79
N PRO A 339 17.15 -18.99 -3.35
CA PRO A 339 16.21 -20.09 -3.12
C PRO A 339 15.33 -19.81 -1.92
N GLU A 340 14.04 -19.59 -2.17
CA GLU A 340 13.07 -19.32 -1.12
C GLU A 340 13.02 -20.42 -0.05
N GLY A 341 13.07 -21.68 -0.48
CA GLY A 341 13.06 -22.81 0.42
C GLY A 341 14.25 -22.89 1.35
N VAL A 342 15.42 -22.40 0.93
CA VAL A 342 16.60 -22.29 1.79
C VAL A 342 16.40 -21.18 2.82
N TRP A 343 16.05 -19.98 2.36
CA TRP A 343 15.87 -18.83 3.24
C TRP A 343 14.80 -19.10 4.32
N SER A 344 13.63 -19.57 3.92
CA SER A 344 12.52 -19.84 4.85
C SER A 344 12.75 -21.03 5.80
N SER A 345 13.77 -21.88 5.53
CA SER A 345 14.11 -23.03 6.35
C SER A 345 15.33 -22.78 7.25
N MET A 346 15.95 -21.61 7.19
CA MET A 346 17.04 -21.25 8.10
C MET A 346 16.53 -21.11 9.52
N ASP A 347 17.36 -21.50 10.48
CA ASP A 347 17.12 -21.17 11.88
C ASP A 347 17.28 -19.66 12.08
N PRO A 348 16.23 -18.95 12.56
CA PRO A 348 16.26 -17.49 12.66
C PRO A 348 17.34 -16.97 13.60
N GLU A 349 17.61 -17.67 14.71
CA GLU A 349 18.61 -17.24 15.70
C GLU A 349 20.02 -17.28 15.09
N VAL A 350 20.34 -18.38 14.41
CA VAL A 350 21.64 -18.53 13.72
C VAL A 350 21.82 -17.46 12.65
N PHE A 351 20.76 -17.24 11.85
CA PHE A 351 20.84 -16.28 10.75
C PHE A 351 20.97 -14.83 11.25
N ILE A 352 20.25 -14.45 12.32
CA ILE A 352 20.41 -13.12 12.96
C ILE A 352 21.84 -12.92 13.42
N LYS A 353 22.45 -13.90 14.10
CA LYS A 353 23.85 -13.79 14.57
C LYS A 353 24.81 -13.55 13.42
N VAL A 354 24.66 -14.29 12.31
CA VAL A 354 25.48 -14.09 11.12
C VAL A 354 25.30 -12.70 10.54
N LYS A 355 24.06 -12.23 10.43
CA LYS A 355 23.77 -10.91 9.80
C LYS A 355 24.18 -9.75 10.70
N ALA A 356 24.03 -9.85 12.02
CA ALA A 356 24.38 -8.80 12.98
C ALA A 356 25.88 -8.48 12.99
N GLU A 357 26.74 -9.47 12.76
CA GLU A 357 28.19 -9.30 12.72
C GLU A 357 28.71 -8.69 11.42
N GLN A 358 27.87 -8.62 10.37
CA GLN A 358 28.26 -8.07 9.08
C GLN A 358 28.41 -6.55 9.12
N SER A 359 29.42 -6.01 8.45
CA SER A 359 29.56 -4.56 8.24
C SER A 359 28.34 -3.94 7.52
N GLY A 360 27.60 -4.75 6.76
CA GLY A 360 26.35 -4.39 6.12
C GLY A 360 25.26 -3.99 7.12
N CYS A 361 25.14 -4.67 8.27
CA CYS A 361 24.17 -4.34 9.31
C CYS A 361 24.43 -2.93 9.88
N LYS A 362 25.70 -2.62 10.17
CA LYS A 362 26.11 -1.30 10.64
C LYS A 362 25.85 -0.20 9.61
N ARG A 363 26.13 -0.48 8.32
CA ARG A 363 25.82 0.48 7.24
C ARG A 363 24.31 0.69 7.09
N PHE A 364 23.52 -0.37 7.19
CA PHE A 364 22.05 -0.29 7.18
C PHE A 364 21.53 0.62 8.29
N SER A 365 21.95 0.39 9.54
CA SER A 365 21.60 1.23 10.69
C SER A 365 22.00 2.71 10.48
N THR A 366 23.22 2.95 10.00
CA THR A 366 23.69 4.31 9.69
C THR A 366 22.82 4.98 8.63
N LYS A 367 22.43 4.27 7.58
CA LYS A 367 21.56 4.82 6.52
C LYS A 367 20.15 5.09 7.00
N VAL A 368 19.60 4.22 7.84
CA VAL A 368 18.31 4.47 8.49
C VAL A 368 18.36 5.79 9.26
N ALA A 369 19.33 5.97 10.16
CA ALA A 369 19.46 7.20 10.93
C ALA A 369 19.66 8.43 10.03
N GLU A 370 20.55 8.36 9.02
CA GLU A 370 20.84 9.45 8.10
C GLU A 370 19.60 10.02 7.41
N TYR A 371 18.69 9.15 6.93
CA TYR A 371 17.50 9.59 6.19
C TYR A 371 16.36 9.98 7.13
N ILE A 372 16.16 9.23 8.20
CA ILE A 372 15.12 9.54 9.20
C ILE A 372 15.37 10.91 9.84
N ASP A 373 16.62 11.24 10.17
CA ASP A 373 16.97 12.56 10.75
C ASP A 373 16.72 13.72 9.78
N GLN A 374 16.59 13.43 8.49
CA GLN A 374 16.19 14.41 7.46
C GLN A 374 14.68 14.44 7.23
N GLY A 375 13.90 13.59 7.90
CA GLY A 375 12.46 13.45 7.69
C GLY A 375 12.10 12.66 6.42
N ILE A 376 13.00 11.82 5.93
CA ILE A 376 12.83 11.03 4.70
C ILE A 376 12.61 9.55 5.10
N PRO A 377 11.40 8.99 4.91
CA PRO A 377 11.15 7.57 5.13
C PRO A 377 11.85 6.73 4.06
N LEU A 378 12.17 5.47 4.40
CA LEU A 378 12.82 4.55 3.48
C LEU A 378 11.83 3.47 3.02
N CYS A 379 11.74 3.25 1.70
CA CYS A 379 11.05 2.10 1.13
C CYS A 379 11.88 0.84 1.41
N TRP A 380 11.26 -0.12 2.08
CA TRP A 380 11.93 -1.32 2.58
C TRP A 380 11.29 -2.58 2.01
N CYS A 381 11.95 -3.18 1.03
CA CYS A 381 11.61 -4.50 0.52
C CYS A 381 12.19 -5.56 1.44
N LEU A 382 11.35 -6.47 1.91
CA LEU A 382 11.74 -7.49 2.86
C LEU A 382 11.06 -8.82 2.58
N ARG A 383 11.60 -9.86 3.19
CA ARG A 383 10.99 -11.18 3.23
C ARG A 383 10.30 -11.43 4.56
N LEU A 384 9.01 -11.70 4.53
CA LEU A 384 8.21 -12.13 5.66
C LEU A 384 8.39 -13.62 5.95
N GLY A 385 8.16 -14.01 7.21
CA GLY A 385 8.11 -15.41 7.66
C GLY A 385 9.40 -15.97 8.24
N MET A 386 10.48 -15.17 8.25
CA MET A 386 11.71 -15.54 8.97
C MET A 386 11.57 -15.32 10.48
N PHE A 387 10.92 -14.23 10.86
CA PHE A 387 10.68 -13.89 12.26
C PHE A 387 9.18 -13.85 12.53
N LYS A 388 8.79 -14.24 13.73
CA LYS A 388 7.41 -14.11 14.18
C LYS A 388 7.13 -12.63 14.47
N GLU A 389 6.19 -12.07 13.75
CA GLU A 389 5.70 -10.71 13.96
C GLU A 389 4.25 -10.75 14.45
N PRO A 390 3.88 -9.96 15.46
CA PRO A 390 2.48 -9.83 15.87
C PRO A 390 1.67 -9.05 14.84
N SER A 391 0.40 -9.38 14.72
CA SER A 391 -0.61 -8.60 13.99
C SER A 391 -0.22 -8.33 12.53
N ILE A 392 0.15 -9.38 11.77
CA ILE A 392 0.39 -9.26 10.33
C ILE A 392 -0.52 -10.21 9.54
N PRO A 393 -1.27 -9.71 8.54
CA PRO A 393 -2.17 -10.55 7.74
C PRO A 393 -1.42 -11.47 6.76
N GLN A 394 -0.25 -11.04 6.28
CA GLN A 394 0.63 -11.85 5.44
C GLN A 394 1.81 -12.37 6.25
N THR A 395 1.95 -13.70 6.34
CA THR A 395 2.97 -14.34 7.18
C THR A 395 4.21 -14.80 6.42
N ARG A 396 4.19 -14.82 5.09
CA ARG A 396 5.29 -15.28 4.23
C ARG A 396 5.31 -14.52 2.90
N GLY A 397 6.47 -14.52 2.25
CA GLY A 397 6.67 -13.95 0.92
C GLY A 397 7.37 -12.60 0.94
N GLY A 398 7.53 -12.03 -0.25
CA GLY A 398 8.05 -10.67 -0.42
C GLY A 398 7.00 -9.65 -0.01
N HIS A 399 7.46 -8.54 0.56
CA HIS A 399 6.59 -7.44 0.99
C HIS A 399 7.35 -6.13 0.96
N MET A 400 6.65 -5.00 0.87
CA MET A 400 7.25 -3.68 0.97
C MET A 400 6.59 -2.89 2.10
N ARG A 401 7.43 -2.29 2.94
CA ARG A 401 7.11 -1.42 4.09
C ARG A 401 7.81 -0.08 3.98
N LEU A 402 7.49 0.81 4.90
CA LEU A 402 8.29 2.02 5.15
C LEU A 402 9.02 1.91 6.49
N ILE A 403 10.34 2.05 6.49
CA ILE A 403 11.07 2.42 7.69
C ILE A 403 10.80 3.90 7.90
N ILE A 404 10.22 4.23 9.05
CA ILE A 404 9.86 5.59 9.43
C ILE A 404 10.67 6.11 10.62
N GLY A 405 11.46 5.25 11.26
CA GLY A 405 12.22 5.65 12.43
C GLY A 405 13.21 4.60 12.91
N TYR A 406 13.86 4.93 14.00
CA TYR A 406 14.78 4.04 14.71
C TYR A 406 14.83 4.41 16.19
N ASN A 407 15.33 3.48 17.02
CA ASN A 407 15.60 3.71 18.43
C ASN A 407 17.05 3.33 18.73
N PRO A 408 17.94 4.31 19.02
CA PRO A 408 19.35 4.01 19.32
C PRO A 408 19.58 3.41 20.70
N LYS A 409 18.59 3.45 21.62
CA LYS A 409 18.70 2.87 22.95
C LYS A 409 18.41 1.38 22.95
N THR A 410 17.46 0.93 22.11
CA THR A 410 17.01 -0.46 22.02
C THR A 410 17.52 -1.16 20.77
N ASP A 411 18.24 -0.46 19.89
CA ASP A 411 18.73 -0.94 18.58
C ASP A 411 17.60 -1.52 17.72
N GLU A 412 16.51 -0.72 17.53
CA GLU A 412 15.34 -1.11 16.76
C GLU A 412 15.11 -0.17 15.58
N VAL A 413 14.51 -0.70 14.50
CA VAL A 413 13.83 0.10 13.48
C VAL A 413 12.38 0.33 13.89
N VAL A 414 11.85 1.50 13.57
CA VAL A 414 10.43 1.81 13.61
C VAL A 414 9.91 1.78 12.17
N TYR A 415 8.85 1.03 11.92
CA TYR A 415 8.29 0.87 10.58
C TYR A 415 6.77 0.99 10.58
N THR A 416 6.23 1.22 9.40
CA THR A 416 4.78 1.26 9.15
C THR A 416 4.45 0.41 7.93
N ASP A 417 3.28 -0.18 7.95
CA ASP A 417 2.80 -1.07 6.89
C ASP A 417 1.58 -0.50 6.17
N SER A 418 1.23 -1.04 5.00
CA SER A 418 0.08 -0.65 4.17
C SER A 418 -1.15 -1.53 4.40
N TRP A 419 -1.34 -2.06 5.60
CA TRP A 419 -2.46 -2.90 5.99
C TRP A 419 -3.52 -2.16 6.84
N GLY A 420 -3.55 -0.82 6.76
CA GLY A 420 -4.56 -0.03 7.41
C GLY A 420 -4.33 0.18 8.90
N LYS A 421 -5.43 0.38 9.65
CA LYS A 421 -5.44 0.66 11.08
C LYS A 421 -4.68 -0.39 11.90
N GLY A 422 -3.88 0.08 12.87
CA GLY A 422 -3.04 -0.76 13.72
C GLY A 422 -1.68 -1.12 13.10
N HIS A 423 -1.40 -0.67 11.87
CA HIS A 423 -0.15 -0.90 11.17
C HIS A 423 0.68 0.38 10.96
N GLU A 424 0.33 1.46 11.66
CA GLU A 424 0.97 2.77 11.52
C GLU A 424 2.35 2.83 12.14
N TYR A 425 2.56 2.05 13.22
CA TYR A 425 3.75 2.16 14.05
C TYR A 425 4.09 0.82 14.69
N LYS A 426 5.14 0.19 14.19
CA LYS A 426 5.65 -1.09 14.67
C LYS A 426 7.16 -1.03 14.84
N LYS A 427 7.72 -1.94 15.62
CA LYS A 427 9.15 -2.03 15.89
C LYS A 427 9.69 -3.42 15.62
N MET A 428 10.96 -3.47 15.24
CA MET A 428 11.71 -4.70 15.04
C MET A 428 13.17 -4.45 15.39
N PRO A 429 13.89 -5.40 16.04
CA PRO A 429 15.33 -5.29 16.25
C PRO A 429 16.07 -5.02 14.94
N MET A 430 17.07 -4.13 14.95
CA MET A 430 17.82 -3.68 13.77
C MET A 430 18.45 -4.86 13.01
N ALA A 431 19.02 -5.83 13.76
CA ALA A 431 19.62 -7.02 13.16
C ALA A 431 18.59 -7.91 12.45
N GLN A 432 17.37 -8.03 13.00
CA GLN A 432 16.27 -8.77 12.35
C GLN A 432 15.82 -8.04 11.08
N ALA A 433 15.64 -6.71 11.15
CA ALA A 433 15.28 -5.90 9.99
C ALA A 433 16.31 -6.05 8.87
N TYR A 434 17.61 -5.96 9.19
CA TYR A 434 18.65 -6.19 8.20
C TYR A 434 18.65 -7.62 7.65
N ALA A 435 18.42 -8.62 8.51
CA ALA A 435 18.42 -10.03 8.11
C ALA A 435 17.30 -10.37 7.11
N CYS A 436 16.11 -9.80 7.26
CA CYS A 436 15.01 -10.01 6.33
C CYS A 436 14.97 -9.03 5.14
N SER A 437 15.87 -8.04 5.09
CA SER A 437 15.92 -7.06 4.00
C SER A 437 16.30 -7.69 2.66
N MET A 438 15.56 -7.34 1.61
CA MET A 438 15.87 -7.64 0.21
C MET A 438 16.44 -6.41 -0.48
N ALA A 439 15.83 -5.24 -0.30
CA ALA A 439 16.32 -3.97 -0.81
C ALA A 439 15.82 -2.80 0.05
N VAL A 440 16.57 -1.70 0.05
CA VAL A 440 16.20 -0.44 0.69
C VAL A 440 16.46 0.73 -0.24
N TYR A 441 15.43 1.56 -0.41
CA TYR A 441 15.47 2.75 -1.26
C TYR A 441 15.04 3.98 -0.47
N ASN A 442 15.56 5.14 -0.82
CA ASN A 442 14.87 6.38 -0.50
C ASN A 442 14.20 6.95 -1.75
N MET A 443 13.11 7.64 -1.54
CA MET A 443 12.50 8.58 -2.48
C MET A 443 12.64 9.97 -1.85
N SER A 444 13.32 10.89 -2.51
CA SER A 444 13.56 12.23 -1.96
C SER A 444 13.10 13.30 -2.93
N PRO A 445 12.40 14.36 -2.47
CA PRO A 445 12.12 15.51 -3.32
C PRO A 445 13.42 16.12 -3.85
N THR A 446 13.41 16.60 -5.09
CA THR A 446 14.57 17.25 -5.73
C THR A 446 14.62 18.76 -5.45
N ARG A 447 13.59 19.32 -4.80
CA ARG A 447 13.49 20.74 -4.42
C ARG A 447 13.38 20.91 -2.92
#